data_695b9d7f1a370df5d8bf4dfbd5aa926b
#
_entry.id   695b9d7f1a370df5d8bf4dfbd5aa926b
#
_cell.length_a   1.000
_cell.length_b   1.000
_cell.length_c   1.000
_cell.angle_alpha   90.00
_cell.angle_beta   90.00
_cell.angle_gamma   90.00
#
_symmetry.space_group_name_H-M   'P 1'
#
loop_
_entity.id
_entity.type
_entity.pdbx_description
1 polymer ?
#
loop_
_entity_poly.entity_id
_entity_poly.type
_entity_poly.pdbx_seq_one_letter_code
_entity_poly.pdbx_strand_id
1 'polypeptide(L)'
;MEYICFRRFKDNAICGKVNIPKGSLLYIDNGYLIYNGDVICANSSQNCYEYFSRNDDGNGIVRGELTQKIIKALAKRDNNYQKRWDKIWSDMSLLKFKRDEFDDYWLWNHEFYNADIKDLEYIYNKIK
;
A
#
# COMPACT_ATOMS: atom_id res chain seq x y z
N MET A 1 9.47 5.47 -12.55
CA MET A 1 8.63 5.72 -11.36
C MET A 1 9.47 5.45 -10.12
N GLU A 2 9.45 6.37 -9.17
CA GLU A 2 10.20 6.27 -7.92
C GLU A 2 9.33 5.70 -6.82
N TYR A 3 9.92 4.82 -6.02
CA TYR A 3 9.31 4.31 -4.78
C TYR A 3 10.16 4.72 -3.59
N ILE A 4 9.54 4.72 -2.41
CA ILE A 4 10.23 5.03 -1.15
C ILE A 4 9.88 3.97 -0.10
N CYS A 5 10.85 3.65 0.73
CA CYS A 5 10.65 2.75 1.87
C CYS A 5 9.98 3.56 3.00
N PHE A 6 8.72 3.29 3.29
CA PHE A 6 8.01 3.99 4.37
C PHE A 6 8.10 3.28 5.71
N ARG A 7 8.60 2.07 5.73
CA ARG A 7 8.83 1.26 6.91
C ARG A 7 10.07 0.39 6.67
N ARG A 8 11.04 0.40 7.59
CA ARG A 8 12.27 -0.37 7.43
C ARG A 8 11.99 -1.80 6.97
N PHE A 9 12.62 -2.19 5.89
CA PHE A 9 12.55 -3.55 5.36
C PHE A 9 13.80 -4.31 5.78
N LYS A 10 13.63 -5.25 6.71
CA LYS A 10 14.71 -6.11 7.19
C LYS A 10 14.26 -7.55 7.05
N ASP A 11 14.34 -8.09 5.85
CA ASP A 11 13.84 -9.41 5.54
C ASP A 11 14.49 -9.96 4.27
N ASN A 12 14.03 -11.12 3.84
CA ASN A 12 14.49 -11.75 2.60
C ASN A 12 13.83 -11.08 1.39
N ALA A 13 14.66 -10.50 0.53
CA ALA A 13 14.28 -10.04 -0.80
C ALA A 13 14.57 -11.13 -1.84
N ILE A 14 14.25 -10.87 -3.09
CA ILE A 14 14.59 -11.80 -4.19
C ILE A 14 16.12 -12.01 -4.25
N CYS A 15 16.90 -10.96 -4.03
CA CYS A 15 18.36 -11.04 -4.04
C CYS A 15 18.98 -11.65 -2.77
N GLY A 16 18.19 -11.91 -1.73
CA GLY A 16 18.65 -12.40 -0.44
C GLY A 16 18.29 -11.45 0.70
N LYS A 17 18.90 -11.65 1.87
CA LYS A 17 18.65 -10.79 3.04
C LYS A 17 19.15 -9.37 2.79
N VAL A 18 18.29 -8.40 3.04
CA VAL A 18 18.61 -6.97 2.92
C VAL A 18 18.06 -6.18 4.11
N ASN A 19 18.65 -5.02 4.34
CA ASN A 19 18.18 -4.07 5.34
C ASN A 19 18.06 -2.70 4.66
N ILE A 20 16.82 -2.29 4.39
CA ILE A 20 16.53 -1.04 3.70
C ILE A 20 15.93 -0.06 4.71
N PRO A 21 16.64 1.02 5.06
CA PRO A 21 16.12 1.98 6.03
C PRO A 21 14.90 2.74 5.52
N LYS A 22 14.04 3.17 6.45
CA LYS A 22 12.95 4.10 6.12
C LYS A 22 13.51 5.35 5.44
N GLY A 23 12.85 5.78 4.37
CA GLY A 23 13.26 6.95 3.60
C GLY A 23 14.17 6.62 2.42
N SER A 24 14.59 5.37 2.26
CA SER A 24 15.39 4.95 1.11
C SER A 24 14.57 5.00 -0.16
N LEU A 25 15.20 5.48 -1.24
CA LEU A 25 14.56 5.55 -2.55
C LEU A 25 14.88 4.30 -3.37
N LEU A 26 13.87 3.82 -4.09
CA LEU A 26 13.99 2.68 -4.99
C LEU A 26 13.44 3.09 -6.35
N TYR A 27 13.81 2.36 -7.39
CA TYR A 27 13.25 2.57 -8.72
C TYR A 27 12.68 1.26 -9.27
N ILE A 28 11.83 1.36 -10.28
CA ILE A 28 11.23 0.20 -10.94
C ILE A 28 11.98 -0.12 -12.23
N ASP A 29 12.30 -1.39 -12.41
CA ASP A 29 12.83 -1.94 -13.65
C ASP A 29 12.12 -3.26 -13.95
N ASN A 30 11.48 -3.36 -15.11
CA ASN A 30 10.74 -4.53 -15.57
C ASN A 30 9.72 -5.06 -14.53
N GLY A 31 9.06 -4.15 -13.80
CA GLY A 31 8.07 -4.51 -12.79
C GLY A 31 8.65 -4.94 -11.44
N TYR A 32 9.94 -4.75 -11.22
CA TYR A 32 10.60 -5.05 -9.95
C TYR A 32 11.17 -3.80 -9.31
N LEU A 33 11.10 -3.74 -7.99
CA LEU A 33 11.77 -2.70 -7.21
C LEU A 33 13.24 -3.01 -7.07
N ILE A 34 14.09 -2.04 -7.37
CA ILE A 34 15.54 -2.15 -7.34
C ILE A 34 16.08 -1.18 -6.28
N TYR A 35 16.95 -1.70 -5.41
CA TYR A 35 17.66 -0.91 -4.41
C TYR A 35 19.15 -1.19 -4.52
N ASN A 36 19.95 -0.15 -4.77
CA ASN A 36 21.41 -0.26 -4.95
C ASN A 36 21.82 -1.34 -5.96
N GLY A 37 21.04 -1.50 -7.05
CA GLY A 37 21.30 -2.50 -8.07
C GLY A 37 20.75 -3.89 -7.76
N ASP A 38 20.20 -4.12 -6.57
CA ASP A 38 19.64 -5.41 -6.15
C ASP A 38 18.13 -5.47 -6.36
N VAL A 39 17.66 -6.61 -6.85
CA VAL A 39 16.22 -6.87 -7.04
C VAL A 39 15.60 -7.21 -5.69
N ILE A 40 14.62 -6.42 -5.25
CA ILE A 40 13.99 -6.58 -3.95
C ILE A 40 12.71 -7.40 -4.04
N CYS A 41 11.73 -6.91 -4.80
CA CYS A 41 10.43 -7.57 -4.94
C CYS A 41 9.71 -7.06 -6.20
N ALA A 42 8.70 -7.82 -6.63
CA ALA A 42 7.80 -7.34 -7.69
C ALA A 42 6.96 -6.17 -7.15
N ASN A 43 6.71 -5.17 -7.97
CA ASN A 43 5.92 -4.01 -7.59
C ASN A 43 4.45 -4.34 -7.28
N SER A 44 3.99 -5.51 -7.69
CA SER A 44 2.64 -6.02 -7.43
C SER A 44 2.59 -6.99 -6.24
N SER A 45 3.71 -7.24 -5.57
CA SER A 45 3.78 -8.18 -4.46
C SER A 45 3.25 -7.55 -3.17
N GLN A 46 2.81 -8.40 -2.25
CA GLN A 46 2.39 -7.99 -0.91
C GLN A 46 3.52 -7.29 -0.17
N ASN A 47 4.76 -7.76 -0.28
CA ASN A 47 5.93 -7.14 0.33
C ASN A 47 6.12 -5.70 -0.14
N CYS A 48 5.87 -5.43 -1.42
CA CYS A 48 5.93 -4.07 -1.94
C CYS A 48 4.96 -3.16 -1.18
N TYR A 49 3.71 -3.56 -1.05
CA TYR A 49 2.68 -2.74 -0.42
C TYR A 49 2.88 -2.55 1.08
N GLU A 50 3.51 -3.49 1.74
CA GLU A 50 3.74 -3.42 3.19
C GLU A 50 4.91 -2.52 3.59
N TYR A 51 5.86 -2.27 2.69
CA TYR A 51 7.10 -1.57 3.01
C TYR A 51 7.42 -0.39 2.09
N PHE A 52 6.91 -0.41 0.88
CA PHE A 52 7.28 0.56 -0.16
C PHE A 52 6.04 1.21 -0.77
N SER A 53 6.17 2.48 -1.15
CA SER A 53 5.08 3.24 -1.74
C SER A 53 5.59 4.12 -2.87
N ARG A 54 4.72 4.37 -3.84
CA ARG A 54 4.99 5.31 -4.92
C ARG A 54 5.33 6.69 -4.35
N ASN A 55 6.39 7.32 -4.84
CA ASN A 55 6.88 8.59 -4.33
C ASN A 55 7.08 9.67 -5.40
N ASP A 56 6.50 9.51 -6.59
CA ASP A 56 6.63 10.49 -7.68
C ASP A 56 6.01 11.84 -7.34
N ASP A 57 5.08 11.90 -6.38
CA ASP A 57 4.49 13.14 -5.86
C ASP A 57 5.13 13.63 -4.54
N GLY A 58 6.17 12.98 -4.06
CA GLY A 58 6.84 13.31 -2.80
C GLY A 58 6.11 12.84 -1.54
N ASN A 59 4.97 12.17 -1.66
CA ASN A 59 4.11 11.78 -0.54
C ASN A 59 4.11 10.26 -0.24
N GLY A 60 5.13 9.55 -0.68
CA GLY A 60 5.17 8.09 -0.56
C GLY A 60 5.15 7.57 0.87
N ILE A 61 5.85 8.22 1.81
CA ILE A 61 5.85 7.82 3.22
C ILE A 61 4.44 7.99 3.80
N VAL A 62 3.82 9.14 3.60
CA VAL A 62 2.46 9.41 4.08
C VAL A 62 1.47 8.42 3.48
N ARG A 63 1.57 8.17 2.17
CA ARG A 63 0.71 7.20 1.46
C ARG A 63 0.83 5.81 2.07
N GLY A 64 2.04 5.33 2.27
CA GLY A 64 2.29 4.00 2.82
C GLY A 64 1.77 3.86 4.24
N GLU A 65 2.06 4.83 5.11
CA GLU A 65 1.61 4.82 6.49
C GLU A 65 0.08 4.88 6.59
N LEU A 66 -0.57 5.71 5.77
CA LEU A 66 -2.01 5.86 5.74
C LEU A 66 -2.69 4.58 5.23
N THR A 67 -2.16 3.97 4.20
CA THR A 67 -2.65 2.69 3.67
C THR A 67 -2.60 1.61 4.75
N GLN A 68 -1.51 1.53 5.51
CA GLN A 68 -1.39 0.57 6.60
C GLN A 68 -2.38 0.85 7.73
N LYS A 69 -2.65 2.10 8.04
CA LYS A 69 -3.69 2.46 9.03
C LYS A 69 -5.08 1.99 8.60
N ILE A 70 -5.41 2.16 7.33
CA ILE A 70 -6.68 1.70 6.77
C ILE A 70 -6.78 0.18 6.87
N ILE A 71 -5.75 -0.54 6.46
CA ILE A 71 -5.71 -2.00 6.53
C ILE A 71 -5.90 -2.48 7.97
N LYS A 72 -5.21 -1.87 8.94
CA LYS A 72 -5.33 -2.22 10.35
C LYS A 72 -6.73 -1.95 10.88
N ALA A 73 -7.35 -0.84 10.49
CA ALA A 73 -8.71 -0.52 10.91
C ALA A 73 -9.71 -1.55 10.39
N LEU A 74 -9.54 -1.99 9.16
CA LEU A 74 -10.40 -3.01 8.55
C LEU A 74 -10.16 -4.41 9.13
N ALA A 75 -8.93 -4.70 9.53
CA ALA A 75 -8.57 -6.01 10.09
C ALA A 75 -9.13 -6.24 11.50
N LYS A 76 -9.60 -5.21 12.17
CA LYS A 76 -10.21 -5.31 13.48
C LYS A 76 -11.60 -5.96 13.42
N ARG A 77 -11.78 -7.16 13.20
CA ARG A 77 -13.08 -7.84 13.06
C ARG A 77 -13.94 -7.77 14.32
N ASP A 78 -14.24 -6.55 14.75
CA ASP A 78 -15.10 -6.26 15.89
C ASP A 78 -16.57 -6.06 15.46
N ASN A 79 -17.44 -5.59 16.40
CA ASN A 79 -18.86 -5.40 16.16
C ASN A 79 -19.18 -4.43 15.02
N ASN A 80 -18.25 -3.58 14.63
CA ASN A 80 -18.42 -2.59 13.56
C ASN A 80 -17.77 -3.00 12.23
N TYR A 81 -17.26 -4.21 12.16
CA TYR A 81 -16.53 -4.70 10.97
C TYR A 81 -17.35 -4.56 9.68
N GLN A 82 -18.57 -5.10 9.67
CA GLN A 82 -19.42 -5.05 8.48
C GLN A 82 -19.75 -3.61 8.09
N LYS A 83 -20.00 -2.75 9.06
CA LYS A 83 -20.29 -1.34 8.83
C LYS A 83 -19.12 -0.61 8.19
N ARG A 84 -17.90 -0.90 8.63
CA ARG A 84 -16.69 -0.33 8.02
C ARG A 84 -16.52 -0.81 6.58
N TRP A 85 -16.74 -2.09 6.32
CA TRP A 85 -16.68 -2.65 4.97
C TRP A 85 -17.69 -1.99 4.04
N ASP A 86 -18.93 -1.81 4.49
CA ASP A 86 -19.97 -1.18 3.70
C ASP A 86 -19.60 0.26 3.33
N LYS A 87 -19.01 1.00 4.25
CA LYS A 87 -18.51 2.35 3.99
C LYS A 87 -17.39 2.35 2.95
N ILE A 88 -16.46 1.42 3.05
CA ILE A 88 -15.33 1.30 2.12
C ILE A 88 -15.85 1.04 0.70
N TRP A 89 -16.80 0.14 0.55
CA TRP A 89 -17.37 -0.15 -0.77
C TRP A 89 -18.02 1.08 -1.40
N SER A 90 -18.78 1.81 -0.61
CA SER A 90 -19.40 3.05 -1.08
C SER A 90 -18.34 4.08 -1.50
N ASP A 91 -17.33 4.28 -0.69
CA ASP A 91 -16.28 5.27 -0.94
C ASP A 91 -15.39 4.87 -2.12
N MET A 92 -15.08 3.60 -2.28
CA MET A 92 -14.31 3.10 -3.42
C MET A 92 -15.03 3.31 -4.75
N SER A 93 -16.37 3.21 -4.75
CA SER A 93 -17.15 3.54 -5.94
C SER A 93 -16.93 5.00 -6.37
N LEU A 94 -16.89 5.91 -5.40
CA LEU A 94 -16.62 7.34 -5.66
C LEU A 94 -15.20 7.58 -6.17
N LEU A 95 -14.23 6.79 -5.72
CA LEU A 95 -12.83 6.90 -6.09
C LEU A 95 -12.47 6.17 -7.38
N LYS A 96 -13.45 5.58 -8.04
CA LYS A 96 -13.28 4.83 -9.30
C LYS A 96 -12.41 3.58 -9.16
N PHE A 97 -12.28 3.02 -7.96
CA PHE A 97 -11.65 1.72 -7.78
C PHE A 97 -12.56 0.61 -8.27
N LYS A 98 -11.99 -0.39 -8.91
CA LYS A 98 -12.73 -1.55 -9.33
C LYS A 98 -12.85 -2.54 -8.17
N ARG A 99 -14.06 -2.98 -7.92
CA ARG A 99 -14.31 -4.07 -6.98
C ARG A 99 -13.78 -5.37 -7.57
N ASP A 100 -12.98 -6.09 -6.81
CA ASP A 100 -12.52 -7.42 -7.20
C ASP A 100 -13.62 -8.46 -6.94
N GLU A 101 -13.54 -9.61 -7.62
CA GLU A 101 -14.52 -10.72 -7.45
C GLU A 101 -14.63 -11.19 -6.01
N PHE A 102 -13.57 -11.01 -5.23
CA PHE A 102 -13.47 -11.48 -3.86
C PHE A 102 -13.39 -10.30 -2.92
N ASP A 103 -14.36 -10.16 -2.04
CA ASP A 103 -14.52 -9.01 -1.15
C ASP A 103 -13.29 -8.73 -0.27
N ASP A 104 -12.51 -9.75 0.05
CA ASP A 104 -11.32 -9.61 0.90
C ASP A 104 -10.06 -9.22 0.11
N TYR A 105 -10.07 -9.27 -1.20
CA TYR A 105 -8.89 -9.04 -2.04
C TYR A 105 -8.69 -7.60 -2.48
N TRP A 106 -9.66 -6.73 -2.28
CA TRP A 106 -9.52 -5.33 -2.65
C TRP A 106 -8.36 -4.66 -1.90
N LEU A 107 -8.03 -5.15 -0.70
CA LEU A 107 -6.89 -4.65 0.09
C LEU A 107 -5.57 -4.81 -0.65
N TRP A 108 -5.51 -5.70 -1.60
CA TRP A 108 -4.33 -5.96 -2.42
C TRP A 108 -4.43 -5.36 -3.81
N ASN A 109 -5.47 -4.58 -4.05
CA ASN A 109 -5.66 -3.91 -5.34
C ASN A 109 -4.58 -2.85 -5.54
N HIS A 110 -3.89 -2.95 -6.67
CA HIS A 110 -2.81 -2.05 -7.01
C HIS A 110 -3.23 -0.57 -7.01
N GLU A 111 -4.43 -0.27 -7.49
CA GLU A 111 -4.95 1.10 -7.53
C GLU A 111 -5.13 1.69 -6.13
N PHE A 112 -5.55 0.88 -5.15
CA PHE A 112 -5.69 1.32 -3.77
C PHE A 112 -4.36 1.81 -3.19
N TYR A 113 -3.29 1.04 -3.38
CA TYR A 113 -1.98 1.39 -2.85
C TYR A 113 -1.32 2.56 -3.57
N ASN A 114 -1.81 2.91 -4.75
CA ASN A 114 -1.32 4.02 -5.56
C ASN A 114 -2.28 5.21 -5.58
N ALA A 115 -3.30 5.21 -4.73
CA ALA A 115 -4.29 6.27 -4.67
C ALA A 115 -3.68 7.59 -4.20
N ASP A 116 -4.34 8.68 -4.54
CA ASP A 116 -3.97 10.00 -4.05
C ASP A 116 -4.19 10.12 -2.54
N ILE A 117 -3.37 10.92 -1.89
CA ILE A 117 -3.44 11.12 -0.44
C ILE A 117 -4.84 11.57 0.00
N LYS A 118 -5.46 12.49 -0.74
CA LYS A 118 -6.82 12.98 -0.44
C LYS A 118 -7.84 11.85 -0.38
N ASP A 119 -7.73 10.92 -1.32
CA ASP A 119 -8.65 9.78 -1.40
C ASP A 119 -8.45 8.83 -0.23
N LEU A 120 -7.21 8.57 0.13
CA LEU A 120 -6.89 7.72 1.28
C LEU A 120 -7.31 8.37 2.60
N GLU A 121 -7.11 9.67 2.75
CA GLU A 121 -7.57 10.41 3.94
C GLU A 121 -9.09 10.36 4.07
N TYR A 122 -9.80 10.52 2.97
CA TYR A 122 -11.25 10.43 2.94
C TYR A 122 -11.72 9.05 3.41
N ILE A 123 -11.13 7.99 2.87
CA ILE A 123 -11.45 6.61 3.27
C ILE A 123 -11.18 6.42 4.77
N TYR A 124 -9.99 6.80 5.23
CA TYR A 124 -9.61 6.63 6.63
C TYR A 124 -10.55 7.34 7.58
N ASN A 125 -10.95 8.57 7.25
CA ASN A 125 -11.88 9.34 8.08
C ASN A 125 -13.26 8.70 8.17
N LYS A 126 -13.65 7.93 7.16
CA LYS A 126 -14.95 7.24 7.15
C LYS A 126 -14.93 5.95 7.98
N ILE A 127 -13.79 5.31 8.11
CA ILE A 127 -13.71 3.97 8.72
C ILE A 127 -13.12 3.95 10.13
N LYS A 128 -12.40 5.01 10.52
CA LYS A 128 -11.80 5.08 11.86
C LYS A 128 -12.83 5.18 12.98
#